data_15bf896e6806c63b8c45a54822e1e3c4
#
_entry.id   15bf896e6806c63b8c45a54822e1e3c4
#
_cell.length_a   1.000
_cell.length_b   1.000
_cell.length_c   1.000
_cell.angle_alpha   90.00
_cell.angle_beta   90.00
_cell.angle_gamma   90.00
#
_symmetry.space_group_name_H-M   'P 1'
#
loop_
_entity.id
_entity.type
_entity.pdbx_description
1 polymer ?
#
loop_
_entity_poly.entity_id
_entity_poly.type
_entity_poly.pdbx_seq_one_letter_code
_entity_poly.pdbx_strand_id
1 'polypeptide(L)'
;IIDFAELWDFLDMPIKNYSSGMAARLGFAVATMVQPDILICDEVLSVGDYKFQEKCEKRMKHMLETGTTLLYVSHSITSVQNLCDHALWLDKGHVKMCGDADTICDAYMNF
;
A
#
# COMPACT_ATOMS: atom_id res chain seq x y z
N ILE A 1 -9.25 -1.94 -14.61
CA ILE A 1 -9.25 -2.74 -13.37
C ILE A 1 -8.65 -4.12 -13.62
N ILE A 2 -9.26 -4.89 -14.51
CA ILE A 2 -8.84 -6.27 -14.76
C ILE A 2 -7.41 -6.34 -15.27
N ASP A 3 -7.04 -5.42 -16.15
CA ASP A 3 -5.70 -5.36 -16.71
C ASP A 3 -4.66 -5.05 -15.61
N PHE A 4 -4.95 -4.08 -14.75
CA PHE A 4 -4.07 -3.76 -13.63
C PHE A 4 -3.95 -4.92 -12.65
N ALA A 5 -5.06 -5.57 -12.31
CA ALA A 5 -5.09 -6.68 -11.36
C ALA A 5 -4.55 -7.99 -11.95
N GLU A 6 -4.33 -8.04 -13.28
CA GLU A 6 -3.82 -9.23 -13.99
C GLU A 6 -4.72 -10.46 -13.82
N LEU A 7 -6.06 -10.24 -13.93
CA LEU A 7 -7.06 -11.26 -13.67
C LEU A 7 -7.85 -11.71 -14.91
N TRP A 8 -7.32 -11.46 -16.11
CA TRP A 8 -8.02 -11.82 -17.36
C TRP A 8 -8.39 -13.30 -17.45
N ASP A 9 -7.52 -14.19 -16.97
CA ASP A 9 -7.77 -15.63 -17.01
C ASP A 9 -8.80 -16.09 -15.97
N PHE A 10 -9.25 -15.23 -15.07
CA PHE A 10 -10.12 -15.56 -13.95
C PHE A 10 -11.44 -14.79 -13.97
N LEU A 11 -11.81 -14.19 -15.10
CA LEU A 11 -13.03 -13.38 -15.22
C LEU A 11 -14.30 -14.12 -14.88
N ASP A 12 -14.37 -15.39 -15.23
CA ASP A 12 -15.56 -16.23 -15.03
C ASP A 12 -15.55 -16.96 -13.69
N MET A 13 -14.49 -16.81 -12.90
CA MET A 13 -14.38 -17.43 -11.60
C MET A 13 -15.05 -16.56 -10.53
N PRO A 14 -15.94 -17.11 -9.68
CA PRO A 14 -16.48 -16.36 -8.56
C PRO A 14 -15.39 -15.85 -7.62
N ILE A 15 -15.55 -14.64 -7.09
CA ILE A 15 -14.55 -14.00 -6.20
C ILE A 15 -14.30 -14.88 -4.96
N LYS A 16 -15.31 -15.57 -4.46
CA LYS A 16 -15.16 -16.49 -3.31
C LYS A 16 -14.11 -17.58 -3.54
N ASN A 17 -13.79 -17.88 -4.81
CA ASN A 17 -12.81 -18.90 -5.18
C ASN A 17 -11.43 -18.30 -5.45
N TYR A 18 -11.27 -16.98 -5.32
CA TYR A 18 -9.98 -16.31 -5.51
C TYR A 18 -9.03 -16.64 -4.36
N SER A 19 -7.74 -16.76 -4.67
CA SER A 19 -6.71 -16.78 -3.64
C SER A 19 -6.67 -15.42 -2.92
N SER A 20 -6.04 -15.38 -1.75
CA SER A 20 -5.87 -14.11 -1.02
C SER A 20 -5.10 -13.08 -1.86
N GLY A 21 -4.10 -13.51 -2.63
CA GLY A 21 -3.36 -12.64 -3.54
C GLY A 21 -4.23 -12.07 -4.66
N MET A 22 -5.08 -12.91 -5.27
CA MET A 22 -6.00 -12.49 -6.32
C MET A 22 -7.02 -11.48 -5.78
N ALA A 23 -7.59 -11.75 -4.61
CA ALA A 23 -8.55 -10.84 -3.96
C ALA A 23 -7.89 -9.50 -3.62
N ALA A 24 -6.65 -9.51 -3.10
CA ALA A 24 -5.93 -8.29 -2.77
C ALA A 24 -5.60 -7.46 -4.02
N ARG A 25 -5.18 -8.11 -5.11
CA ARG A 25 -4.92 -7.42 -6.38
C ARG A 25 -6.18 -6.75 -6.92
N LEU A 26 -7.30 -7.46 -6.91
CA LEU A 26 -8.57 -6.91 -7.34
C LEU A 26 -9.01 -5.75 -6.44
N GLY A 27 -8.91 -5.92 -5.12
CA GLY A 27 -9.27 -4.90 -4.15
C GLY A 27 -8.48 -3.61 -4.33
N PHE A 28 -7.16 -3.71 -4.52
CA PHE A 28 -6.31 -2.56 -4.77
C PHE A 28 -6.67 -1.87 -6.09
N ALA A 29 -6.88 -2.64 -7.15
CA ALA A 29 -7.25 -2.10 -8.46
C ALA A 29 -8.59 -1.34 -8.41
N VAL A 30 -9.57 -1.89 -7.70
CA VAL A 30 -10.88 -1.23 -7.52
C VAL A 30 -10.74 0.06 -6.69
N ALA A 31 -10.03 -0.02 -5.57
CA ALA A 31 -9.85 1.13 -4.68
C ALA A 31 -9.12 2.29 -5.35
N THR A 32 -8.26 2.02 -6.33
CA THR A 32 -7.47 3.03 -7.02
C THR A 32 -7.97 3.36 -8.42
N MET A 33 -9.09 2.79 -8.83
CA MET A 33 -9.68 3.05 -10.15
C MET A 33 -10.07 4.52 -10.33
N VAL A 34 -10.65 5.11 -9.31
CA VAL A 34 -10.95 6.54 -9.23
C VAL A 34 -9.99 7.14 -8.22
N GLN A 35 -9.41 8.29 -8.53
CA GLN A 35 -8.48 8.93 -7.60
C GLN A 35 -9.23 9.39 -6.34
N PRO A 36 -9.03 8.75 -5.17
CA PRO A 36 -9.67 9.18 -3.94
C PRO A 36 -8.96 10.39 -3.35
N ASP A 37 -9.66 11.14 -2.48
CA ASP A 37 -9.03 12.22 -1.72
C ASP A 37 -8.11 11.64 -0.63
N ILE A 38 -8.54 10.55 0.00
CA ILE A 38 -7.79 9.86 1.04
C ILE A 38 -7.78 8.36 0.72
N LEU A 39 -6.58 7.79 0.66
CA LEU A 39 -6.39 6.36 0.51
C LEU A 39 -5.81 5.79 1.81
N ILE A 40 -6.50 4.80 2.38
CA ILE A 40 -6.00 4.06 3.55
C ILE A 40 -5.51 2.71 3.08
N CYS A 41 -4.25 2.41 3.35
CA CYS A 41 -3.59 1.21 2.87
C CYS A 41 -2.94 0.48 4.04
N ASP A 42 -3.39 -0.75 4.32
CA ASP A 42 -2.89 -1.57 5.42
C ASP A 42 -2.19 -2.81 4.86
N GLU A 43 -0.88 -2.73 4.70
CA GLU A 43 0.00 -3.83 4.27
C GLU A 43 -0.40 -4.51 2.95
N VAL A 44 -1.27 -3.91 2.14
CA VAL A 44 -1.76 -4.50 0.88
C VAL A 44 -0.61 -4.77 -0.09
N LEU A 45 0.49 -4.00 0.00
CA LEU A 45 1.64 -4.14 -0.88
C LEU A 45 2.51 -5.35 -0.56
N SER A 46 2.29 -6.02 0.57
CA SER A 46 3.00 -7.25 0.91
C SER A 46 2.41 -8.49 0.21
N VAL A 47 1.28 -8.33 -0.47
CA VAL A 47 0.57 -9.42 -1.15
C VAL A 47 0.87 -9.37 -2.64
N GLY A 48 1.14 -10.54 -3.23
CA GLY A 48 1.47 -10.64 -4.64
C GLY A 48 2.98 -10.74 -4.88
N ASP A 49 3.37 -10.84 -6.15
CA ASP A 49 4.77 -10.90 -6.52
C ASP A 49 5.43 -9.51 -6.52
N TYR A 50 6.75 -9.51 -6.66
CA TYR A 50 7.55 -8.28 -6.67
C TYR A 50 7.12 -7.30 -7.76
N LYS A 51 6.81 -7.81 -8.95
CA LYS A 51 6.39 -6.96 -10.08
C LYS A 51 5.07 -6.27 -9.80
N PHE A 52 4.13 -6.97 -9.18
CA PHE A 52 2.86 -6.38 -8.80
C PHE A 52 3.04 -5.32 -7.70
N GLN A 53 3.91 -5.58 -6.73
CA GLN A 53 4.23 -4.61 -5.68
C GLN A 53 4.80 -3.32 -6.25
N GLU A 54 5.71 -3.40 -7.23
CA GLU A 54 6.23 -2.23 -7.93
C GLU A 54 5.11 -1.45 -8.65
N LYS A 55 4.22 -2.16 -9.29
CA LYS A 55 3.08 -1.60 -10.00
C LYS A 55 2.16 -0.82 -9.05
N CYS A 56 1.90 -1.37 -7.87
CA CYS A 56 1.12 -0.70 -6.82
C CYS A 56 1.83 0.56 -6.30
N GLU A 57 3.13 0.47 -6.02
CA GLU A 57 3.91 1.63 -5.55
C GLU A 57 3.90 2.76 -6.56
N LYS A 58 4.07 2.46 -7.84
CA LYS A 58 4.03 3.48 -8.90
C LYS A 58 2.67 4.15 -8.97
N ARG A 59 1.59 3.38 -8.86
CA ARG A 59 0.24 3.94 -8.85
C ARG A 59 0.02 4.85 -7.64
N MET A 60 0.46 4.43 -6.46
CA MET A 60 0.33 5.24 -5.25
C MET A 60 1.16 6.53 -5.34
N LYS A 61 2.38 6.47 -5.87
CA LYS A 61 3.19 7.68 -6.09
C LYS A 61 2.49 8.67 -7.02
N HIS A 62 1.93 8.18 -8.10
CA HIS A 62 1.17 9.02 -9.03
C HIS A 62 -0.03 9.68 -8.34
N MET A 63 -0.77 8.92 -7.54
CA MET A 63 -1.91 9.44 -6.78
C MET A 63 -1.47 10.54 -5.81
N LEU A 64 -0.35 10.35 -5.11
CA LEU A 64 0.20 11.35 -4.19
C LEU A 64 0.58 12.63 -4.93
N GLU A 65 1.20 12.52 -6.10
CA GLU A 65 1.58 13.66 -6.93
C GLU A 65 0.36 14.44 -7.42
N THR A 66 -0.77 13.78 -7.58
CA THR A 66 -2.00 14.38 -8.09
C THR A 66 -3.01 14.76 -7.02
N GLY A 67 -2.63 14.71 -5.74
CA GLY A 67 -3.39 15.30 -4.65
C GLY A 67 -4.04 14.35 -3.66
N THR A 68 -3.87 13.02 -3.81
CA THR A 68 -4.39 12.06 -2.83
C THR A 68 -3.56 12.11 -1.55
N THR A 69 -4.23 12.08 -0.39
CA THR A 69 -3.58 11.89 0.90
C THR A 69 -3.52 10.40 1.22
N LEU A 70 -2.34 9.90 1.56
CA LEU A 70 -2.12 8.49 1.87
C LEU A 70 -1.93 8.29 3.37
N LEU A 71 -2.73 7.39 3.95
CA LEU A 71 -2.49 6.84 5.28
C LEU A 71 -2.04 5.39 5.11
N TYR A 72 -0.77 5.13 5.38
CA TYR A 72 -0.12 3.88 5.06
C TYR A 72 0.37 3.19 6.33
N VAL A 73 -0.06 1.95 6.54
CA VAL A 73 0.35 1.13 7.68
C VAL A 73 1.19 -0.02 7.15
N SER A 74 2.44 -0.13 7.60
CA SER A 74 3.34 -1.15 7.09
C SER A 74 4.49 -1.42 8.06
N HIS A 75 5.03 -2.63 7.99
CA HIS A 75 6.31 -3.00 8.60
C HIS A 75 7.49 -2.81 7.62
N SER A 76 7.21 -2.52 6.36
CA SER A 76 8.25 -2.32 5.35
C SER A 76 8.82 -0.91 5.44
N ILE A 77 9.98 -0.78 6.03
CA ILE A 77 10.67 0.52 6.20
C ILE A 77 10.93 1.17 4.85
N THR A 78 11.37 0.38 3.87
CA THR A 78 11.66 0.89 2.54
C THR A 78 10.43 1.49 1.88
N SER A 79 9.28 0.82 1.97
CA SER A 79 8.03 1.33 1.41
C SER A 79 7.56 2.60 2.09
N VAL A 80 7.68 2.67 3.42
CA VAL A 80 7.32 3.89 4.17
C VAL A 80 8.21 5.05 3.75
N GLN A 81 9.52 4.84 3.64
CA GLN A 81 10.45 5.90 3.22
C GLN A 81 10.18 6.37 1.78
N ASN A 82 9.81 5.44 0.89
CA ASN A 82 9.56 5.78 -0.52
C ASN A 82 8.24 6.50 -0.74
N LEU A 83 7.23 6.23 0.07
CA LEU A 83 5.87 6.74 -0.14
C LEU A 83 5.46 7.87 0.79
N CYS A 84 6.07 7.96 1.98
CA CYS A 84 5.60 8.85 3.04
C CYS A 84 6.61 9.95 3.36
N ASP A 85 6.09 11.15 3.64
CA ASP A 85 6.90 12.28 4.13
C ASP A 85 7.02 12.26 5.64
N HIS A 86 5.98 11.79 6.32
CA HIS A 86 5.88 11.73 7.78
C HIS A 86 5.58 10.32 8.23
N ALA A 87 6.05 9.97 9.42
CA ALA A 87 5.79 8.67 10.02
C ALA A 87 5.44 8.81 11.50
N LEU A 88 4.66 7.84 11.97
CA LEU A 88 4.27 7.69 13.36
C LEU A 88 4.67 6.29 13.80
N TRP A 89 5.49 6.21 14.85
CA TRP A 89 5.88 4.92 15.42
C TRP A 89 4.98 4.62 16.61
N LEU A 90 4.17 3.56 16.46
CA LEU A 90 3.31 3.05 17.54
C LEU A 90 3.98 1.85 18.21
N ASP A 91 3.97 1.86 19.54
CA ASP A 91 4.44 0.73 20.33
C ASP A 91 3.39 0.44 21.40
N LYS A 92 2.78 -0.76 21.35
CA LYS A 92 1.74 -1.21 22.28
C LYS A 92 0.61 -0.20 22.46
N GLY A 93 0.18 0.40 21.34
CA GLY A 93 -0.91 1.37 21.35
C GLY A 93 -0.53 2.78 21.75
N HIS A 94 0.74 3.04 22.04
CA HIS A 94 1.24 4.37 22.38
C HIS A 94 2.13 4.94 21.29
N VAL A 95 2.06 6.25 21.10
CA VAL A 95 2.94 6.95 20.16
C VAL A 95 4.32 7.05 20.78
N LYS A 96 5.30 6.37 20.17
CA LYS A 96 6.69 6.43 20.63
C LYS A 96 7.43 7.59 20.00
N MET A 97 7.28 7.79 18.71
CA MET A 97 7.86 8.91 17.97
C MET A 97 6.96 9.33 16.82
N CYS A 98 7.03 10.58 16.45
CA CYS A 98 6.29 11.13 15.32
C CYS A 98 7.13 12.22 14.66
N GLY A 99 7.17 12.26 13.33
CA GLY A 99 7.89 13.29 12.62
C GLY A 99 8.26 12.88 11.20
N ASP A 100 9.41 13.37 10.74
CA ASP A 100 9.92 13.06 9.41
C ASP A 100 10.10 11.55 9.21
N ALA A 101 9.67 11.04 8.04
CA ALA A 101 9.69 9.60 7.78
C ALA A 101 11.09 9.01 7.87
N ASP A 102 12.12 9.67 7.32
CA ASP A 102 13.48 9.15 7.36
C ASP A 102 14.02 9.06 8.79
N THR A 103 13.77 10.07 9.60
CA THR A 103 14.19 10.12 11.00
C THR A 103 13.53 9.01 11.83
N ILE A 104 12.21 8.85 11.66
CA ILE A 104 11.45 7.86 12.42
C ILE A 104 11.81 6.45 11.97
N CYS A 105 11.98 6.22 10.68
CA CYS A 105 12.38 4.92 10.14
C CYS A 105 13.77 4.51 10.63
N ASP A 106 14.72 5.43 10.65
CA ASP A 106 16.05 5.16 11.20
C ASP A 106 15.99 4.78 12.68
N ALA A 107 15.21 5.50 13.47
CA ALA A 107 15.02 5.18 14.89
C ALA A 107 14.37 3.81 15.08
N TYR A 108 13.39 3.48 14.26
CA TYR A 108 12.70 2.18 14.29
C TYR A 108 13.64 1.03 13.94
N MET A 109 14.48 1.19 12.93
CA MET A 109 15.44 0.17 12.51
C MET A 109 16.51 -0.10 13.57
N ASN A 110 16.88 0.91 14.35
CA ASN A 110 17.92 0.81 15.37
C ASN A 110 17.36 0.46 16.76
N PHE A 111 16.08 0.22 16.85
CA PHE A 111 15.43 -0.22 18.09
C PHE A 111 15.61 -1.75 18.28
#